data_3cdbacaf3633685c2d65835c6a784504
#
_entry.id   3cdbacaf3633685c2d65835c6a784504
#
_cell.length_a   1.000
_cell.length_b   1.000
_cell.length_c   1.000
_cell.angle_alpha   90.00
_cell.angle_beta   90.00
_cell.angle_gamma   90.00
#
_symmetry.space_group_name_H-M   'P 1'
#
loop_
_entity.id
_entity.type
_entity.pdbx_description
1 polymer ?
#
loop_
_entity_poly.entity_id
_entity_poly.type
_entity_poly.pdbx_seq_one_letter_code
_entity_poly.pdbx_strand_id
1 'polypeptide(L)'
;MLISFKFKNFLSYKDEVQLLMSSVKAFKELKKTNTFIKKDFELLKTAAIYGSNGGGKSNFIKAMGFMNKLIHNSFADSLKKQEDRFDYNLQFRLNSTSEKDPIEMEVVFIKNNIVYRYGFHINNNIITKEWLFQKKEVETRLFERHLDDFHINNNSFSEGNKYKKNINDNVLFLSYLAQNNAPVSSEIFEWFYGINATNALSNDNYEKLTKSLLKEDSKFRIWLSYAVKFLAISNVELDNENNILTYHNKFDNDNFIIESIPFNLDYNESQGTIKLVYLLGAIYHTLINNDILFIDELDSKLHPNLTKKIISFFHQFNNNSQFVFTLHDSNLLDRTVFRRDQIWFVDKNKFGSSELYSLSDFDSSVVRSTSDYRKKYLELTFGAADSIEISEQLINLIYDEAKS
;
A
#
# COMPACT_ATOMS: atom_id res chain seq x y z
N MET A 1 -11.32 -5.02 -5.44
CA MET A 1 -11.44 -4.49 -4.07
C MET A 1 -10.83 -5.48 -3.12
N LEU A 2 -10.02 -5.01 -2.18
CA LEU A 2 -9.37 -5.81 -1.15
C LEU A 2 -10.31 -6.06 0.03
N ILE A 3 -10.40 -7.30 0.50
CA ILE A 3 -11.09 -7.66 1.74
C ILE A 3 -10.07 -7.86 2.85
N SER A 4 -8.99 -8.61 2.58
CA SER A 4 -7.89 -8.81 3.55
C SER A 4 -6.58 -9.12 2.84
N PHE A 5 -5.49 -8.76 3.50
CA PHE A 5 -4.14 -9.15 3.13
C PHE A 5 -3.43 -9.70 4.35
N LYS A 6 -2.86 -10.89 4.25
CA LYS A 6 -2.06 -11.49 5.30
C LYS A 6 -0.75 -12.04 4.78
N PHE A 7 0.25 -12.02 5.64
CA PHE A 7 1.55 -12.62 5.34
C PHE A 7 2.27 -13.04 6.62
N LYS A 8 3.28 -13.88 6.47
CA LYS A 8 4.12 -14.39 7.55
C LYS A 8 5.55 -14.55 7.06
N ASN A 9 6.49 -14.42 7.97
CA ASN A 9 7.92 -14.61 7.75
C ASN A 9 8.50 -13.72 6.65
N PHE A 10 8.19 -12.41 6.68
CA PHE A 10 8.67 -11.45 5.70
C PHE A 10 9.34 -10.24 6.35
N LEU A 11 10.60 -9.98 6.01
CA LEU A 11 11.44 -8.89 6.53
C LEU A 11 11.43 -8.81 8.06
N SER A 12 10.78 -7.82 8.67
CA SER A 12 10.68 -7.67 10.11
C SER A 12 9.53 -8.46 10.76
N TYR A 13 8.67 -9.08 9.98
CA TYR A 13 7.52 -9.84 10.47
C TYR A 13 7.84 -11.33 10.50
N LYS A 14 7.97 -11.90 11.71
CA LYS A 14 8.16 -13.33 11.92
C LYS A 14 6.85 -14.10 11.84
N ASP A 15 5.86 -13.62 12.61
CA ASP A 15 4.57 -14.27 12.77
C ASP A 15 3.55 -13.76 11.76
N GLU A 16 2.42 -14.46 11.63
CA GLU A 16 1.35 -14.06 10.70
C GLU A 16 0.73 -12.74 11.16
N VAL A 17 0.61 -11.81 10.22
CA VAL A 17 -0.12 -10.55 10.37
C VAL A 17 -1.18 -10.41 9.30
N GLN A 18 -2.31 -9.77 9.64
CA GLN A 18 -3.42 -9.61 8.72
C GLN A 18 -4.00 -8.18 8.80
N LEU A 19 -4.09 -7.52 7.66
CA LEU A 19 -4.88 -6.30 7.47
C LEU A 19 -6.28 -6.68 7.00
N LEU A 20 -7.31 -6.17 7.69
CA LEU A 20 -8.71 -6.32 7.29
C LEU A 20 -9.24 -5.00 6.73
N MET A 21 -9.78 -5.06 5.52
CA MET A 21 -10.49 -3.94 4.88
C MET A 21 -12.02 -4.09 4.98
N SER A 22 -12.52 -5.09 5.68
CA SER A 22 -13.93 -5.21 6.04
C SER A 22 -14.24 -4.38 7.29
N SER A 23 -15.35 -3.61 7.26
CA SER A 23 -15.73 -2.76 8.38
C SER A 23 -16.30 -3.57 9.56
N VAL A 24 -16.07 -3.09 10.78
CA VAL A 24 -16.72 -3.63 11.97
C VAL A 24 -18.17 -3.13 12.03
N LYS A 25 -19.14 -4.03 11.90
CA LYS A 25 -20.58 -3.71 11.81
C LYS A 25 -21.10 -2.90 13.00
N ALA A 26 -20.51 -3.07 14.18
CA ALA A 26 -20.90 -2.34 15.40
C ALA A 26 -20.54 -0.84 15.36
N PHE A 27 -19.53 -0.45 14.55
CA PHE A 27 -19.07 0.93 14.49
C PHE A 27 -19.92 1.75 13.51
N LYS A 28 -20.54 2.81 14.01
CA LYS A 28 -21.46 3.66 13.23
C LYS A 28 -20.84 4.98 12.78
N GLU A 29 -19.72 5.37 13.41
CA GLU A 29 -18.98 6.58 13.10
C GLU A 29 -18.49 6.57 11.64
N LEU A 30 -18.61 7.71 10.96
CA LEU A 30 -18.12 7.97 9.59
C LEU A 30 -18.51 6.90 8.55
N LYS A 31 -19.55 6.09 8.84
CA LYS A 31 -19.94 4.99 7.96
C LYS A 31 -20.23 5.46 6.53
N LYS A 32 -20.94 6.59 6.36
CA LYS A 32 -21.38 7.09 5.05
C LYS A 32 -20.23 7.54 4.14
N THR A 33 -19.14 8.01 4.73
CA THR A 33 -18.00 8.58 3.98
C THR A 33 -16.83 7.60 3.85
N ASN A 34 -16.59 6.79 4.89
CA ASN A 34 -15.38 5.98 4.99
C ASN A 34 -15.58 4.52 4.59
N THR A 35 -16.82 4.12 4.28
CA THR A 35 -17.12 2.77 3.81
C THR A 35 -17.88 2.78 2.49
N PHE A 36 -17.89 1.64 1.82
CA PHE A 36 -18.73 1.35 0.68
C PHE A 36 -19.21 -0.11 0.73
N ILE A 37 -20.31 -0.41 0.04
CA ILE A 37 -20.85 -1.77 -0.02
C ILE A 37 -20.49 -2.39 -1.36
N LYS A 38 -19.93 -3.60 -1.31
CA LYS A 38 -19.71 -4.41 -2.49
C LYS A 38 -20.09 -5.85 -2.21
N LYS A 39 -21.05 -6.40 -2.97
CA LYS A 39 -21.66 -7.69 -2.69
C LYS A 39 -22.20 -7.68 -1.25
N ASP A 40 -21.85 -8.67 -0.42
CA ASP A 40 -22.28 -8.83 0.98
C ASP A 40 -21.30 -8.17 1.98
N PHE A 41 -20.29 -7.45 1.48
CA PHE A 41 -19.25 -6.82 2.30
C PHE A 41 -19.45 -5.31 2.39
N GLU A 42 -19.36 -4.80 3.61
CA GLU A 42 -19.10 -3.39 3.86
C GLU A 42 -17.59 -3.22 4.04
N LEU A 43 -16.97 -2.54 3.09
CA LEU A 43 -15.52 -2.39 3.01
C LEU A 43 -15.08 -0.97 3.39
N LEU A 44 -13.89 -0.87 3.97
CA LEU A 44 -13.24 0.39 4.31
C LEU A 44 -12.58 1.00 3.08
N LYS A 45 -12.70 2.31 2.92
CA LYS A 45 -12.00 3.07 1.88
C LYS A 45 -10.52 3.24 2.20
N THR A 46 -10.16 3.34 3.47
CA THR A 46 -8.76 3.56 3.88
C THR A 46 -8.37 2.71 5.07
N ALA A 47 -7.06 2.43 5.17
CA ALA A 47 -6.41 1.95 6.39
C ALA A 47 -5.15 2.79 6.64
N ALA A 48 -5.05 3.38 7.83
CA ALA A 48 -3.93 4.19 8.26
C ALA A 48 -3.07 3.40 9.26
N ILE A 49 -1.80 3.22 8.95
CA ILE A 49 -0.87 2.42 9.75
C ILE A 49 0.10 3.35 10.48
N TYR A 50 0.04 3.36 11.78
CA TYR A 50 0.93 4.10 12.70
C TYR A 50 1.93 3.16 13.36
N GLY A 51 2.97 3.71 13.94
CA GLY A 51 3.95 2.92 14.70
C GLY A 51 5.25 3.65 14.91
N SER A 52 6.10 3.10 15.76
CA SER A 52 7.43 3.62 16.06
C SER A 52 8.34 3.63 14.82
N ASN A 53 9.41 4.44 14.88
CA ASN A 53 10.47 4.39 13.89
C ASN A 53 11.16 3.02 13.91
N GLY A 54 11.32 2.40 12.75
CA GLY A 54 11.84 1.04 12.66
C GLY A 54 10.87 -0.05 13.12
N GLY A 55 9.61 0.27 13.50
CA GLY A 55 8.58 -0.70 13.94
C GLY A 55 8.20 -1.72 12.85
N GLY A 56 8.28 -1.35 11.57
CA GLY A 56 7.97 -2.26 10.45
C GLY A 56 6.92 -1.74 9.47
N LYS A 57 6.47 -0.49 9.62
CA LYS A 57 5.46 0.14 8.72
C LYS A 57 5.81 0.00 7.24
N SER A 58 7.03 0.41 6.86
CA SER A 58 7.51 0.30 5.47
C SER A 58 7.57 -1.15 4.98
N ASN A 59 7.90 -2.10 5.87
CA ASN A 59 7.96 -3.51 5.52
C ASN A 59 6.57 -4.10 5.26
N PHE A 60 5.52 -3.55 5.89
CA PHE A 60 4.14 -3.91 5.57
C PHE A 60 3.77 -3.51 4.12
N ILE A 61 4.07 -2.27 3.73
CA ILE A 61 3.84 -1.80 2.34
C ILE A 61 4.67 -2.62 1.34
N LYS A 62 5.94 -2.90 1.69
CA LYS A 62 6.82 -3.75 0.86
C LYS A 62 6.29 -5.17 0.71
N ALA A 63 5.57 -5.73 1.68
CA ALA A 63 4.98 -7.06 1.59
C ALA A 63 3.95 -7.14 0.45
N MET A 64 3.06 -6.15 0.32
CA MET A 64 2.12 -6.09 -0.80
C MET A 64 2.85 -5.86 -2.13
N GLY A 65 3.84 -4.96 -2.15
CA GLY A 65 4.68 -4.74 -3.32
C GLY A 65 5.44 -5.99 -3.77
N PHE A 66 5.94 -6.78 -2.83
CA PHE A 66 6.59 -8.06 -3.08
C PHE A 66 5.63 -9.08 -3.70
N MET A 67 4.44 -9.26 -3.12
CA MET A 67 3.41 -10.15 -3.65
C MET A 67 3.06 -9.76 -5.09
N ASN A 68 2.80 -8.47 -5.33
CA ASN A 68 2.46 -7.94 -6.64
C ASN A 68 3.61 -8.14 -7.65
N LYS A 69 4.85 -7.87 -7.24
CA LYS A 69 6.05 -8.07 -8.06
C LYS A 69 6.25 -9.54 -8.45
N LEU A 70 6.09 -10.46 -7.50
CA LEU A 70 6.26 -11.89 -7.78
C LEU A 70 5.20 -12.39 -8.77
N ILE A 71 3.94 -11.98 -8.60
CA ILE A 71 2.86 -12.34 -9.51
C ILE A 71 3.13 -11.84 -10.93
N HIS A 72 3.55 -10.58 -11.08
CA HIS A 72 3.81 -10.03 -12.42
C HIS A 72 5.08 -10.54 -13.08
N ASN A 73 6.13 -10.83 -12.30
CA ASN A 73 7.46 -11.06 -12.85
C ASN A 73 7.96 -12.50 -12.76
N SER A 74 7.36 -13.40 -11.95
CA SER A 74 7.91 -14.76 -11.75
C SER A 74 8.14 -15.53 -13.06
N PHE A 75 7.23 -15.39 -14.03
CA PHE A 75 7.39 -15.99 -15.35
C PHE A 75 8.56 -15.38 -16.13
N ALA A 76 8.61 -14.06 -16.25
CA ALA A 76 9.68 -13.36 -16.96
C ALA A 76 11.05 -13.56 -16.29
N ASP A 77 11.09 -13.57 -14.95
CA ASP A 77 12.31 -13.83 -14.20
C ASP A 77 12.81 -15.28 -14.39
N SER A 78 11.92 -16.24 -14.59
CA SER A 78 12.32 -17.64 -14.84
C SER A 78 13.09 -17.83 -16.14
N LEU A 79 12.90 -16.95 -17.11
CA LEU A 79 13.58 -16.97 -18.42
C LEU A 79 14.96 -16.30 -18.39
N LYS A 80 15.29 -15.56 -17.34
CA LYS A 80 16.60 -14.92 -17.15
C LYS A 80 17.64 -15.93 -16.68
N LYS A 81 18.92 -15.57 -16.88
CA LYS A 81 20.01 -16.31 -16.24
C LYS A 81 19.88 -16.22 -14.72
N GLN A 82 20.36 -17.24 -14.01
CA GLN A 82 20.21 -17.35 -12.56
C GLN A 82 20.76 -16.12 -11.81
N GLU A 83 21.87 -15.57 -12.28
CA GLU A 83 22.53 -14.37 -11.74
C GLU A 83 21.71 -13.06 -11.91
N ASP A 84 20.82 -13.01 -12.91
CA ASP A 84 19.99 -11.85 -13.25
C ASP A 84 18.57 -11.92 -12.66
N ARG A 85 18.25 -13.04 -11.98
CA ARG A 85 16.94 -13.23 -11.36
C ARG A 85 16.82 -12.41 -10.08
N PHE A 86 15.60 -11.95 -9.80
CA PHE A 86 15.33 -11.30 -8.52
C PHE A 86 15.46 -12.34 -7.38
N ASP A 87 16.16 -11.95 -6.31
CA ASP A 87 16.23 -12.77 -5.10
C ASP A 87 15.01 -12.51 -4.22
N TYR A 88 14.17 -13.53 -4.08
CA TYR A 88 12.95 -13.49 -3.28
C TYR A 88 13.16 -13.96 -1.83
N ASN A 89 14.40 -14.14 -1.38
CA ASN A 89 14.75 -14.58 -0.03
C ASN A 89 14.74 -13.42 0.97
N LEU A 90 13.55 -13.03 1.40
CA LEU A 90 13.30 -11.92 2.30
C LEU A 90 12.67 -12.36 3.63
N GLN A 91 13.03 -13.57 4.12
CA GLN A 91 12.57 -14.10 5.39
C GLN A 91 13.05 -13.26 6.58
N PHE A 92 12.35 -13.39 7.70
CA PHE A 92 12.77 -12.82 8.98
C PHE A 92 14.07 -13.50 9.47
N ARG A 93 15.12 -12.69 9.72
CA ARG A 93 16.49 -13.19 9.96
C ARG A 93 16.89 -13.25 11.43
N LEU A 94 16.09 -12.71 12.35
CA LEU A 94 16.46 -12.67 13.78
C LEU A 94 16.00 -13.92 14.54
N ASN A 95 15.67 -15.00 13.81
CA ASN A 95 15.31 -16.28 14.41
C ASN A 95 15.82 -17.42 13.51
N SER A 96 16.53 -18.39 14.12
CA SER A 96 17.20 -19.48 13.38
C SER A 96 16.26 -20.45 12.63
N THR A 97 15.00 -20.52 13.01
CA THR A 97 13.99 -21.33 12.32
C THR A 97 13.38 -20.58 11.16
N SER A 98 13.03 -19.31 11.38
CA SER A 98 12.36 -18.48 10.36
C SER A 98 13.16 -18.28 9.09
N GLU A 99 14.51 -18.27 9.17
CA GLU A 99 15.37 -18.18 7.99
C GLU A 99 15.19 -19.37 7.03
N LYS A 100 14.72 -20.50 7.54
CA LYS A 100 14.52 -21.74 6.77
C LYS A 100 13.06 -21.98 6.40
N ASP A 101 12.16 -21.28 7.05
CA ASP A 101 10.72 -21.38 6.79
C ASP A 101 10.32 -20.57 5.55
N PRO A 102 9.24 -20.94 4.86
CA PRO A 102 8.76 -20.18 3.72
C PRO A 102 8.23 -18.81 4.13
N ILE A 103 8.29 -17.86 3.20
CA ILE A 103 7.43 -16.67 3.22
C ILE A 103 6.04 -17.12 2.80
N GLU A 104 5.02 -16.77 3.56
CA GLU A 104 3.63 -17.09 3.28
C GLU A 104 2.87 -15.80 2.97
N MET A 105 2.08 -15.78 1.89
CA MET A 105 1.26 -14.62 1.51
C MET A 105 -0.12 -15.05 1.03
N GLU A 106 -1.15 -14.34 1.46
CA GLU A 106 -2.52 -14.56 1.00
C GLU A 106 -3.28 -13.24 0.90
N VAL A 107 -4.08 -13.12 -0.13
CA VAL A 107 -5.01 -12.01 -0.33
C VAL A 107 -6.42 -12.53 -0.57
N VAL A 108 -7.40 -11.85 0.03
CA VAL A 108 -8.83 -12.07 -0.26
C VAL A 108 -9.39 -10.81 -0.89
N PHE A 109 -10.04 -10.94 -2.04
CA PHE A 109 -10.49 -9.80 -2.82
C PHE A 109 -11.78 -10.08 -3.61
N ILE A 110 -12.40 -9.02 -4.12
CA ILE A 110 -13.57 -9.10 -4.99
C ILE A 110 -13.20 -8.61 -6.39
N LYS A 111 -13.42 -9.43 -7.40
CA LYS A 111 -13.41 -9.07 -8.83
C LYS A 111 -14.69 -9.59 -9.46
N ASN A 112 -15.38 -8.77 -10.26
CA ASN A 112 -16.62 -9.12 -10.97
C ASN A 112 -17.70 -9.79 -10.09
N ASN A 113 -17.88 -9.29 -8.83
CA ASN A 113 -18.79 -9.83 -7.83
C ASN A 113 -18.50 -11.29 -7.39
N ILE A 114 -17.30 -11.79 -7.64
CA ILE A 114 -16.80 -13.05 -7.11
C ILE A 114 -15.75 -12.74 -6.07
N VAL A 115 -15.80 -13.41 -4.92
CA VAL A 115 -14.72 -13.34 -3.91
C VAL A 115 -13.69 -14.39 -4.28
N TYR A 116 -12.45 -13.96 -4.37
CA TYR A 116 -11.30 -14.83 -4.59
C TYR A 116 -10.40 -14.82 -3.35
N ARG A 117 -9.79 -15.96 -3.06
CA ARG A 117 -8.74 -16.11 -2.07
C ARG A 117 -7.54 -16.78 -2.75
N TYR A 118 -6.48 -16.01 -2.90
CA TYR A 118 -5.26 -16.43 -3.57
C TYR A 118 -4.06 -16.28 -2.64
N GLY A 119 -3.17 -17.25 -2.64
CA GLY A 119 -1.95 -17.18 -1.86
C GLY A 119 -0.90 -18.19 -2.31
N PHE A 120 0.29 -18.01 -1.74
CA PHE A 120 1.44 -18.89 -2.01
C PHE A 120 2.41 -18.93 -0.83
N HIS A 121 3.25 -19.96 -0.85
CA HIS A 121 4.46 -20.08 -0.02
C HIS A 121 5.67 -20.11 -0.95
N ILE A 122 6.69 -19.29 -0.63
CA ILE A 122 7.95 -19.28 -1.35
C ILE A 122 9.12 -19.49 -0.38
N ASN A 123 10.05 -20.36 -0.75
CA ASN A 123 11.27 -20.63 0.01
C ASN A 123 12.43 -20.88 -0.96
N ASN A 124 13.58 -20.25 -0.74
CA ASN A 124 14.75 -20.36 -1.61
C ASN A 124 14.41 -20.15 -3.11
N ASN A 125 13.61 -19.14 -3.39
CA ASN A 125 13.11 -18.82 -4.73
C ASN A 125 12.24 -19.92 -5.38
N ILE A 126 11.77 -20.92 -4.63
CA ILE A 126 10.91 -22.01 -5.09
C ILE A 126 9.51 -21.80 -4.52
N ILE A 127 8.49 -21.92 -5.35
CA ILE A 127 7.08 -21.92 -4.94
C ILE A 127 6.75 -23.29 -4.36
N THR A 128 6.71 -23.38 -3.04
CA THR A 128 6.46 -24.64 -2.33
C THR A 128 4.97 -24.95 -2.21
N LYS A 129 4.13 -23.92 -2.18
CA LYS A 129 2.66 -24.04 -2.17
C LYS A 129 2.02 -22.88 -2.91
N GLU A 130 0.90 -23.14 -3.59
CA GLU A 130 0.08 -22.10 -4.22
C GLU A 130 -1.38 -22.55 -4.25
N TRP A 131 -2.31 -21.63 -4.02
CA TRP A 131 -3.74 -21.93 -4.03
C TRP A 131 -4.58 -20.81 -4.56
N LEU A 132 -5.73 -21.18 -5.16
CA LEU A 132 -6.77 -20.27 -5.58
C LEU A 132 -8.13 -20.85 -5.26
N PHE A 133 -8.93 -20.08 -4.55
CA PHE A 133 -10.33 -20.36 -4.25
C PHE A 133 -11.21 -19.25 -4.79
N GLN A 134 -12.44 -19.59 -5.18
CA GLN A 134 -13.50 -18.64 -5.49
C GLN A 134 -14.71 -18.87 -4.60
N LYS A 135 -15.45 -17.80 -4.29
CA LYS A 135 -16.74 -17.88 -3.62
C LYS A 135 -17.78 -17.08 -4.41
N LYS A 136 -18.64 -17.79 -5.13
CA LYS A 136 -19.89 -17.25 -5.72
C LYS A 136 -20.98 -17.26 -4.65
N GLU A 137 -21.42 -18.41 -4.24
CA GLU A 137 -22.28 -18.67 -3.08
C GLU A 137 -21.52 -19.47 -2.03
N VAL A 138 -20.91 -20.58 -2.44
CA VAL A 138 -20.07 -21.45 -1.62
C VAL A 138 -18.62 -21.33 -2.07
N GLU A 139 -17.70 -21.43 -1.11
CA GLU A 139 -16.25 -21.43 -1.42
C GLU A 139 -15.89 -22.71 -2.16
N THR A 140 -15.24 -22.56 -3.31
CA THR A 140 -14.81 -23.66 -4.18
C THR A 140 -13.33 -23.50 -4.46
N ARG A 141 -12.55 -24.56 -4.22
CA ARG A 141 -11.17 -24.61 -4.65
C ARG A 141 -11.10 -24.69 -6.17
N LEU A 142 -10.35 -23.78 -6.79
CA LEU A 142 -10.02 -23.81 -8.21
C LEU A 142 -8.79 -24.65 -8.46
N PHE A 143 -7.71 -24.33 -7.76
CA PHE A 143 -6.52 -25.20 -7.70
C PHE A 143 -5.80 -25.08 -6.35
N GLU A 144 -4.99 -26.08 -6.08
CA GLU A 144 -3.97 -26.10 -5.05
C GLU A 144 -2.75 -26.83 -5.58
N ARG A 145 -1.57 -26.25 -5.38
CA ARG A 145 -0.28 -26.79 -5.80
C ARG A 145 0.61 -26.98 -4.59
N HIS A 146 1.26 -28.13 -4.51
CA HIS A 146 2.34 -28.43 -3.59
C HIS A 146 3.53 -28.92 -4.41
N LEU A 147 4.54 -28.06 -4.62
CA LEU A 147 5.63 -28.32 -5.56
C LEU A 147 5.10 -28.77 -6.93
N ASP A 148 5.33 -30.02 -7.31
CA ASP A 148 4.87 -30.60 -8.59
C ASP A 148 3.50 -31.32 -8.51
N ASP A 149 2.90 -31.36 -7.32
CA ASP A 149 1.58 -31.97 -7.14
C ASP A 149 0.47 -30.92 -7.29
N PHE A 150 -0.42 -31.13 -8.24
CA PHE A 150 -1.48 -30.20 -8.62
C PHE A 150 -2.87 -30.81 -8.42
N HIS A 151 -3.65 -30.22 -7.54
CA HIS A 151 -5.08 -30.49 -7.39
C HIS A 151 -5.87 -29.43 -8.13
N ILE A 152 -6.46 -29.78 -9.29
CA ILE A 152 -7.21 -28.86 -10.16
C ILE A 152 -8.68 -29.28 -10.20
N ASN A 153 -9.58 -28.31 -9.98
CA ASN A 153 -11.00 -28.53 -10.12
C ASN A 153 -11.41 -28.52 -11.60
N ASN A 154 -11.67 -29.70 -12.15
CA ASN A 154 -11.99 -29.89 -13.57
C ASN A 154 -13.26 -29.15 -14.00
N ASN A 155 -14.24 -29.00 -13.11
CA ASN A 155 -15.53 -28.37 -13.45
C ASN A 155 -15.46 -26.84 -13.41
N SER A 156 -14.67 -26.27 -12.50
CA SER A 156 -14.63 -24.84 -12.24
C SER A 156 -13.35 -24.16 -12.73
N PHE A 157 -12.28 -24.94 -13.07
CA PHE A 157 -10.96 -24.45 -13.46
C PHE A 157 -10.26 -25.41 -14.44
N SER A 158 -10.95 -25.83 -15.49
CA SER A 158 -10.41 -26.77 -16.50
C SER A 158 -9.15 -26.25 -17.22
N GLU A 159 -8.97 -24.93 -17.29
CA GLU A 159 -7.81 -24.28 -17.91
C GLU A 159 -6.47 -24.74 -17.29
N GLY A 160 -6.45 -25.03 -15.98
CA GLY A 160 -5.25 -25.48 -15.28
C GLY A 160 -4.71 -26.83 -15.75
N ASN A 161 -5.56 -27.74 -16.22
CA ASN A 161 -5.12 -29.08 -16.63
C ASN A 161 -4.20 -29.09 -17.84
N LYS A 162 -4.35 -28.11 -18.74
CA LYS A 162 -3.57 -28.02 -19.98
C LYS A 162 -2.10 -27.71 -19.71
N TYR A 163 -1.79 -27.01 -18.62
CA TYR A 163 -0.49 -26.38 -18.41
C TYR A 163 0.31 -26.92 -17.23
N LYS A 164 -0.25 -27.80 -16.38
CA LYS A 164 0.35 -28.25 -15.12
C LYS A 164 1.69 -29.02 -15.24
N LYS A 165 2.04 -29.52 -16.44
CA LYS A 165 3.22 -30.38 -16.63
C LYS A 165 4.52 -29.66 -16.99
N ASN A 166 4.47 -28.36 -17.33
CA ASN A 166 5.61 -27.65 -17.92
C ASN A 166 5.89 -26.32 -17.21
N ILE A 167 5.74 -26.28 -15.89
CA ILE A 167 6.00 -25.08 -15.12
C ILE A 167 7.28 -25.21 -14.30
N ASN A 168 8.10 -24.16 -14.29
CA ASN A 168 9.28 -24.10 -13.44
C ASN A 168 8.91 -23.88 -11.97
N ASP A 169 9.71 -24.40 -11.06
CA ASP A 169 9.47 -24.35 -9.61
C ASP A 169 9.38 -22.92 -9.05
N ASN A 170 10.05 -21.97 -9.69
CA ASN A 170 10.10 -20.57 -9.30
C ASN A 170 9.00 -19.71 -9.95
N VAL A 171 8.06 -20.30 -10.68
CA VAL A 171 6.97 -19.61 -11.37
C VAL A 171 5.65 -19.87 -10.66
N LEU A 172 4.89 -18.81 -10.39
CA LEU A 172 3.53 -18.96 -9.91
C LEU A 172 2.63 -19.52 -11.02
N PHE A 173 1.81 -20.51 -10.67
CA PHE A 173 0.90 -21.16 -11.59
C PHE A 173 -0.13 -20.20 -12.15
N LEU A 174 -0.66 -19.30 -11.31
CA LEU A 174 -1.54 -18.21 -11.74
C LEU A 174 -0.89 -17.36 -12.85
N SER A 175 0.36 -16.96 -12.64
CA SER A 175 1.11 -16.12 -13.58
C SER A 175 1.37 -16.85 -14.90
N TYR A 176 1.75 -18.12 -14.81
CA TYR A 176 1.98 -18.97 -15.99
C TYR A 176 0.71 -19.15 -16.84
N LEU A 177 -0.42 -19.40 -16.18
CA LEU A 177 -1.71 -19.53 -16.84
C LEU A 177 -2.15 -18.22 -17.50
N ALA A 178 -2.00 -17.09 -16.79
CA ALA A 178 -2.36 -15.78 -17.33
C ALA A 178 -1.54 -15.42 -18.58
N GLN A 179 -0.22 -15.72 -18.60
CA GLN A 179 0.63 -15.54 -19.78
C GLN A 179 0.21 -16.42 -20.96
N ASN A 180 -0.49 -17.51 -20.71
CA ASN A 180 -1.06 -18.38 -21.73
C ASN A 180 -2.54 -18.03 -22.07
N ASN A 181 -3.01 -16.84 -21.69
CA ASN A 181 -4.37 -16.34 -21.92
C ASN A 181 -5.48 -17.24 -21.35
N ALA A 182 -5.21 -17.91 -20.21
CA ALA A 182 -6.22 -18.70 -19.53
C ALA A 182 -7.25 -17.74 -18.88
N PRO A 183 -8.57 -17.86 -19.19
CA PRO A 183 -9.55 -16.79 -18.91
C PRO A 183 -9.67 -16.37 -17.45
N VAL A 184 -9.83 -17.31 -16.53
CA VAL A 184 -10.00 -17.02 -15.10
C VAL A 184 -8.71 -16.48 -14.50
N SER A 185 -7.58 -17.08 -14.88
CA SER A 185 -6.26 -16.65 -14.41
C SER A 185 -5.90 -15.26 -14.91
N SER A 186 -6.23 -14.92 -16.17
CA SER A 186 -6.03 -13.58 -16.74
C SER A 186 -6.87 -12.52 -16.02
N GLU A 187 -8.13 -12.82 -15.69
CA GLU A 187 -9.01 -11.92 -14.93
C GLU A 187 -8.45 -11.62 -13.53
N ILE A 188 -7.93 -12.65 -12.85
CA ILE A 188 -7.34 -12.50 -11.52
C ILE A 188 -6.00 -11.75 -11.61
N PHE A 189 -5.16 -12.08 -12.57
CA PHE A 189 -3.90 -11.41 -12.84
C PHE A 189 -4.10 -9.92 -13.13
N GLU A 190 -5.14 -9.57 -13.91
CA GLU A 190 -5.53 -8.18 -14.18
C GLU A 190 -5.90 -7.41 -12.90
N TRP A 191 -6.51 -8.07 -11.89
CA TRP A 191 -6.81 -7.42 -10.63
C TRP A 191 -5.55 -6.91 -9.93
N PHE A 192 -4.43 -7.63 -10.04
CA PHE A 192 -3.17 -7.23 -9.44
C PHE A 192 -2.53 -6.02 -10.14
N TYR A 193 -2.86 -5.70 -11.40
CA TYR A 193 -2.46 -4.44 -12.04
C TYR A 193 -3.09 -3.21 -11.37
N GLY A 194 -4.25 -3.36 -10.76
CA GLY A 194 -4.90 -2.32 -9.98
C GLY A 194 -4.31 -2.12 -8.57
N ILE A 195 -3.23 -2.83 -8.21
CA ILE A 195 -2.52 -2.64 -6.94
C ILE A 195 -1.26 -1.82 -7.19
N ASN A 196 -1.25 -0.59 -6.70
CA ASN A 196 -0.10 0.29 -6.73
C ASN A 196 0.52 0.36 -5.33
N ALA A 197 1.68 -0.27 -5.14
CA ALA A 197 2.41 -0.27 -3.86
C ALA A 197 3.75 0.45 -4.03
N THR A 198 3.97 1.54 -3.30
CA THR A 198 5.11 2.41 -3.52
C THR A 198 5.52 3.17 -2.26
N ASN A 199 6.76 3.63 -2.25
CA ASN A 199 7.27 4.53 -1.22
C ASN A 199 7.07 5.99 -1.67
N ALA A 200 6.39 6.78 -0.85
CA ALA A 200 6.16 8.20 -1.13
C ALA A 200 7.44 9.07 -1.11
N LEU A 201 8.58 8.53 -0.69
CA LEU A 201 9.88 9.19 -0.79
C LEU A 201 10.57 8.96 -2.14
N SER A 202 10.16 7.93 -2.91
CA SER A 202 10.66 7.64 -4.25
C SER A 202 9.62 8.09 -5.28
N ASN A 203 9.97 9.08 -6.06
CA ASN A 203 9.07 9.65 -7.07
C ASN A 203 8.99 8.79 -8.36
N ASP A 204 9.90 7.84 -8.57
CA ASP A 204 10.14 7.20 -9.88
C ASP A 204 8.89 6.59 -10.52
N ASN A 205 8.06 5.90 -9.73
CA ASN A 205 6.84 5.28 -10.25
C ASN A 205 5.72 6.29 -10.49
N TYR A 206 5.57 7.28 -9.59
CA TYR A 206 4.56 8.32 -9.70
C TYR A 206 4.90 9.34 -10.76
N GLU A 207 6.17 9.64 -10.95
CA GLU A 207 6.65 10.53 -12.02
C GLU A 207 6.22 10.01 -13.39
N LYS A 208 6.53 8.76 -13.71
CA LYS A 208 6.16 8.14 -14.99
C LYS A 208 4.64 8.16 -15.21
N LEU A 209 3.89 7.78 -14.19
CA LEU A 209 2.44 7.79 -14.25
C LEU A 209 1.88 9.21 -14.46
N THR A 210 2.36 10.18 -13.67
CA THR A 210 1.88 11.58 -13.76
C THR A 210 2.21 12.19 -15.12
N LYS A 211 3.40 11.94 -15.66
CA LYS A 211 3.81 12.37 -17.00
C LYS A 211 2.93 11.74 -18.10
N SER A 212 2.64 10.44 -18.00
CA SER A 212 1.72 9.77 -18.92
C SER A 212 0.32 10.38 -18.86
N LEU A 213 -0.22 10.61 -17.67
CA LEU A 213 -1.53 11.25 -17.48
C LEU A 213 -1.55 12.68 -18.04
N LEU A 214 -0.51 13.48 -17.79
CA LEU A 214 -0.38 14.82 -18.35
C LEU A 214 -0.34 14.82 -19.88
N LYS A 215 0.25 13.79 -20.49
CA LYS A 215 0.33 13.65 -21.94
C LYS A 215 -0.99 13.21 -22.56
N GLU A 216 -1.66 12.25 -21.97
CA GLU A 216 -2.74 11.49 -22.60
C GLU A 216 -4.14 11.88 -22.11
N ASP A 217 -4.28 12.39 -20.87
CA ASP A 217 -5.57 12.67 -20.24
C ASP A 217 -5.81 14.18 -20.05
N SER A 218 -6.64 14.76 -20.92
CA SER A 218 -7.02 16.17 -20.82
C SER A 218 -7.82 16.51 -19.57
N LYS A 219 -8.60 15.57 -19.04
CA LYS A 219 -9.36 15.75 -17.78
C LYS A 219 -8.42 15.80 -16.59
N PHE A 220 -7.38 14.96 -16.59
CA PHE A 220 -6.36 15.02 -15.56
C PHE A 220 -5.63 16.36 -15.54
N ARG A 221 -5.23 16.91 -16.70
CA ARG A 221 -4.58 18.22 -16.78
C ARG A 221 -5.41 19.32 -16.12
N ILE A 222 -6.70 19.39 -16.49
CA ILE A 222 -7.63 20.36 -15.91
C ILE A 222 -7.77 20.13 -14.40
N TRP A 223 -8.00 18.89 -13.99
CA TRP A 223 -8.18 18.55 -12.58
C TRP A 223 -6.94 18.87 -11.75
N LEU A 224 -5.74 18.55 -12.23
CA LEU A 224 -4.48 18.82 -11.54
C LEU A 224 -4.25 20.32 -11.35
N SER A 225 -4.47 21.13 -12.39
CA SER A 225 -4.33 22.59 -12.30
C SER A 225 -5.27 23.20 -11.24
N TYR A 226 -6.49 22.68 -11.11
CA TYR A 226 -7.38 23.07 -10.00
C TYR A 226 -6.87 22.57 -8.64
N ALA A 227 -6.39 21.34 -8.56
CA ALA A 227 -5.94 20.70 -7.32
C ALA A 227 -4.73 21.41 -6.70
N VAL A 228 -3.84 21.99 -7.52
CA VAL A 228 -2.62 22.68 -7.04
C VAL A 228 -2.77 24.19 -6.92
N LYS A 229 -3.92 24.76 -7.27
CA LYS A 229 -4.16 26.21 -7.29
C LYS A 229 -3.85 26.92 -5.96
N PHE A 230 -4.02 26.22 -4.82
CA PHE A 230 -3.71 26.79 -3.50
C PHE A 230 -2.19 27.02 -3.27
N LEU A 231 -1.32 26.45 -4.12
CA LEU A 231 0.12 26.69 -4.15
C LEU A 231 0.51 27.89 -5.03
N ALA A 232 -0.46 28.69 -5.46
CA ALA A 232 -0.29 29.76 -6.45
C ALA A 232 0.20 29.28 -7.83
N ILE A 233 0.02 27.98 -8.13
CA ILE A 233 0.28 27.38 -9.44
C ILE A 233 -0.98 27.56 -10.29
N SER A 234 -0.85 28.25 -11.42
CA SER A 234 -1.97 28.55 -12.34
C SER A 234 -2.22 27.43 -13.34
N ASN A 235 -1.16 26.70 -13.74
CA ASN A 235 -1.24 25.60 -14.68
C ASN A 235 -0.09 24.58 -14.48
N VAL A 236 -0.28 23.35 -14.97
CA VAL A 236 0.73 22.29 -14.98
C VAL A 236 0.73 21.62 -16.35
N GLU A 237 1.87 21.59 -17.02
CA GLU A 237 2.03 21.04 -18.37
C GLU A 237 3.34 20.27 -18.51
N LEU A 238 3.48 19.54 -19.63
CA LEU A 238 4.76 18.95 -20.05
C LEU A 238 5.41 19.82 -21.13
N ASP A 239 6.73 20.00 -21.04
CA ASP A 239 7.54 20.57 -22.12
C ASP A 239 7.88 19.53 -23.20
N ASN A 240 8.59 19.95 -24.22
CA ASN A 240 9.03 19.08 -25.32
C ASN A 240 10.04 18.02 -24.91
N GLU A 241 10.73 18.21 -23.77
CA GLU A 241 11.71 17.28 -23.18
C GLU A 241 11.07 16.34 -22.15
N ASN A 242 9.74 16.41 -22.01
CA ASN A 242 8.95 15.61 -21.06
C ASN A 242 9.23 15.96 -19.58
N ASN A 243 9.63 17.23 -19.29
CA ASN A 243 9.68 17.76 -17.94
C ASN A 243 8.32 18.35 -17.56
N ILE A 244 7.96 18.24 -16.27
CA ILE A 244 6.73 18.89 -15.78
C ILE A 244 7.06 20.35 -15.48
N LEU A 245 6.29 21.25 -16.09
CA LEU A 245 6.31 22.70 -15.83
C LEU A 245 5.11 23.12 -14.98
N THR A 246 5.38 23.90 -13.94
CA THR A 246 4.39 24.60 -13.13
C THR A 246 4.41 26.07 -13.48
N TYR A 247 3.25 26.69 -13.67
CA TYR A 247 3.15 28.08 -14.09
C TYR A 247 2.75 28.96 -12.93
N HIS A 248 3.50 30.04 -12.69
CA HIS A 248 3.24 31.04 -11.66
C HIS A 248 2.95 32.41 -12.28
N ASN A 249 1.98 33.11 -11.72
CA ASN A 249 1.67 34.47 -12.15
C ASN A 249 2.73 35.44 -11.63
N LYS A 250 3.29 36.24 -12.51
CA LYS A 250 4.13 37.39 -12.18
C LYS A 250 3.25 38.64 -12.11
N PHE A 251 3.49 39.46 -11.12
CA PHE A 251 2.72 40.65 -10.84
C PHE A 251 3.59 41.90 -10.98
N ASP A 252 2.97 43.02 -11.38
CA ASP A 252 3.57 44.34 -11.27
C ASP A 252 3.49 44.90 -9.84
N ASN A 253 3.93 46.14 -9.66
CA ASN A 253 3.91 46.82 -8.36
C ASN A 253 2.48 47.13 -7.85
N ASP A 254 1.48 47.14 -8.74
CA ASP A 254 0.07 47.37 -8.44
C ASP A 254 -0.73 46.05 -8.30
N ASN A 255 -0.03 44.89 -8.27
CA ASN A 255 -0.56 43.53 -8.17
C ASN A 255 -1.43 43.07 -9.37
N PHE A 256 -1.24 43.66 -10.56
CA PHE A 256 -1.82 43.14 -11.79
C PHE A 256 -0.93 42.04 -12.37
N ILE A 257 -1.55 40.97 -12.91
CA ILE A 257 -0.82 39.89 -13.58
C ILE A 257 -0.22 40.43 -14.88
N ILE A 258 1.11 40.36 -15.00
CA ILE A 258 1.85 40.74 -16.21
C ILE A 258 2.00 39.57 -17.16
N GLU A 259 2.44 38.42 -16.61
CA GLU A 259 2.74 37.23 -17.37
C GLU A 259 2.64 35.96 -16.48
N SER A 260 2.66 34.79 -17.09
CA SER A 260 2.75 33.50 -16.40
C SER A 260 4.10 32.87 -16.71
N ILE A 261 4.90 32.60 -15.66
CA ILE A 261 6.28 32.11 -15.78
C ILE A 261 6.31 30.60 -15.52
N PRO A 262 6.90 29.80 -16.44
CA PRO A 262 7.10 28.38 -16.20
C PRO A 262 8.27 28.11 -15.25
N PHE A 263 8.08 27.25 -14.27
CA PHE A 263 9.07 26.68 -13.40
C PHE A 263 9.17 25.18 -13.66
N ASN A 264 10.38 24.64 -13.72
CA ASN A 264 10.57 23.20 -13.76
C ASN A 264 10.23 22.61 -12.38
N LEU A 265 9.30 21.65 -12.34
CA LEU A 265 8.83 21.06 -11.09
C LEU A 265 9.97 20.52 -10.22
N ASP A 266 10.90 19.77 -10.81
CA ASP A 266 11.93 19.06 -10.05
C ASP A 266 13.08 19.96 -9.58
N TYR A 267 13.29 21.11 -10.24
CA TYR A 267 14.39 22.03 -9.95
C TYR A 267 13.99 23.30 -9.21
N ASN A 268 12.81 23.83 -9.48
CA ASN A 268 12.41 25.14 -8.99
C ASN A 268 11.38 25.08 -7.85
N GLU A 269 10.68 23.96 -7.70
CA GLU A 269 9.64 23.80 -6.70
C GLU A 269 10.16 23.20 -5.38
N SER A 270 9.37 23.39 -4.32
CA SER A 270 9.67 22.78 -3.04
C SER A 270 9.46 21.25 -3.09
N GLN A 271 10.20 20.52 -2.24
CA GLN A 271 10.04 19.06 -2.13
C GLN A 271 8.60 18.63 -1.79
N GLY A 272 7.86 19.47 -1.06
CA GLY A 272 6.44 19.24 -0.77
C GLY A 272 5.57 19.41 -2.00
N THR A 273 5.83 20.42 -2.83
CA THR A 273 5.13 20.64 -4.11
C THR A 273 5.38 19.50 -5.08
N ILE A 274 6.64 19.09 -5.24
CA ILE A 274 7.04 17.96 -6.11
C ILE A 274 6.29 16.69 -5.70
N LYS A 275 6.37 16.34 -4.42
CA LYS A 275 5.66 15.17 -3.88
C LYS A 275 4.16 15.26 -4.11
N LEU A 276 3.55 16.42 -3.87
CA LEU A 276 2.10 16.59 -4.04
C LEU A 276 1.66 16.38 -5.48
N VAL A 277 2.37 16.96 -6.45
CA VAL A 277 2.03 16.81 -7.88
C VAL A 277 2.06 15.35 -8.31
N TYR A 278 3.12 14.62 -7.95
CA TYR A 278 3.24 13.20 -8.26
C TYR A 278 2.21 12.34 -7.52
N LEU A 279 1.97 12.63 -6.25
CA LEU A 279 0.96 11.93 -5.44
C LEU A 279 -0.46 12.13 -5.99
N LEU A 280 -0.78 13.33 -6.45
CA LEU A 280 -2.07 13.64 -7.06
C LEU A 280 -2.29 12.84 -8.36
N GLY A 281 -1.25 12.59 -9.14
CA GLY A 281 -1.32 11.68 -10.29
C GLY A 281 -1.72 10.26 -9.90
N ALA A 282 -1.07 9.71 -8.86
CA ALA A 282 -1.38 8.37 -8.35
C ALA A 282 -2.80 8.30 -7.76
N ILE A 283 -3.22 9.31 -7.00
CA ILE A 283 -4.57 9.38 -6.42
C ILE A 283 -5.63 9.46 -7.52
N TYR A 284 -5.44 10.33 -8.52
CA TYR A 284 -6.37 10.46 -9.64
C TYR A 284 -6.54 9.12 -10.38
N HIS A 285 -5.43 8.48 -10.75
CA HIS A 285 -5.46 7.18 -11.40
C HIS A 285 -6.22 6.13 -10.59
N THR A 286 -5.92 6.05 -9.30
CA THR A 286 -6.57 5.12 -8.36
C THR A 286 -8.08 5.36 -8.29
N LEU A 287 -8.50 6.63 -8.20
CA LEU A 287 -9.92 6.99 -8.09
C LEU A 287 -10.70 6.69 -9.37
N ILE A 288 -10.13 6.95 -10.54
CA ILE A 288 -10.80 6.73 -11.83
C ILE A 288 -10.96 5.24 -12.13
N ASN A 289 -9.94 4.42 -11.79
CA ASN A 289 -9.93 2.99 -12.12
C ASN A 289 -10.54 2.10 -11.01
N ASN A 290 -10.92 2.66 -9.86
CA ASN A 290 -11.32 1.89 -8.68
C ASN A 290 -10.23 0.92 -8.19
N ASP A 291 -8.99 1.39 -8.22
CA ASP A 291 -7.80 0.65 -7.85
C ASP A 291 -7.51 0.70 -6.35
N ILE A 292 -6.42 0.05 -5.94
CA ILE A 292 -5.94 0.00 -4.56
C ILE A 292 -4.55 0.64 -4.51
N LEU A 293 -4.40 1.66 -3.67
CA LEU A 293 -3.16 2.40 -3.50
C LEU A 293 -2.54 2.11 -2.14
N PHE A 294 -1.31 1.63 -2.14
CA PHE A 294 -0.48 1.43 -0.95
C PHE A 294 0.64 2.46 -0.94
N ILE A 295 0.71 3.30 0.07
CA ILE A 295 1.74 4.35 0.18
C ILE A 295 2.47 4.26 1.52
N ASP A 296 3.79 4.18 1.47
CA ASP A 296 4.63 4.38 2.64
C ASP A 296 4.89 5.88 2.87
N GLU A 297 4.82 6.34 4.13
CA GLU A 297 5.10 7.70 4.55
C GLU A 297 4.29 8.79 3.81
N LEU A 298 2.95 8.65 3.80
CA LEU A 298 2.07 9.61 3.13
C LEU A 298 2.31 11.05 3.59
N ASP A 299 2.51 11.26 4.88
CA ASP A 299 2.68 12.59 5.52
C ASP A 299 4.08 13.19 5.38
N SER A 300 5.08 12.43 4.96
CA SER A 300 6.44 12.93 4.77
C SER A 300 6.47 14.12 3.80
N LYS A 301 7.17 15.20 4.16
CA LYS A 301 7.32 16.45 3.39
C LYS A 301 6.00 17.21 3.10
N LEU A 302 4.85 16.77 3.62
CA LEU A 302 3.57 17.45 3.50
C LEU A 302 3.16 18.07 4.83
N HIS A 303 2.51 19.24 4.76
CA HIS A 303 1.93 19.84 5.96
C HIS A 303 0.75 18.96 6.47
N PRO A 304 0.60 18.72 7.79
CA PRO A 304 -0.45 17.86 8.35
C PRO A 304 -1.86 18.18 7.84
N ASN A 305 -2.20 19.46 7.74
CA ASN A 305 -3.51 19.88 7.22
C ASN A 305 -3.74 19.48 5.74
N LEU A 306 -2.66 19.44 4.94
CA LEU A 306 -2.74 19.02 3.55
C LEU A 306 -2.96 17.50 3.47
N THR A 307 -2.20 16.72 4.25
CA THR A 307 -2.39 15.27 4.36
C THR A 307 -3.80 14.93 4.80
N LYS A 308 -4.32 15.64 5.82
CA LYS A 308 -5.71 15.48 6.27
C LYS A 308 -6.73 15.77 5.17
N LYS A 309 -6.50 16.80 4.36
CA LYS A 309 -7.38 17.15 3.22
C LYS A 309 -7.35 16.08 2.13
N ILE A 310 -6.16 15.53 1.82
CA ILE A 310 -6.00 14.43 0.84
C ILE A 310 -6.80 13.20 1.29
N ILE A 311 -6.64 12.79 2.54
CA ILE A 311 -7.38 11.65 3.11
C ILE A 311 -8.89 11.90 3.08
N SER A 312 -9.32 13.09 3.51
CA SER A 312 -10.74 13.47 3.52
C SER A 312 -11.33 13.54 2.12
N PHE A 313 -10.56 14.01 1.13
CA PHE A 313 -10.97 14.02 -0.28
C PHE A 313 -11.21 12.58 -0.76
N PHE A 314 -10.30 11.65 -0.45
CA PHE A 314 -10.46 10.24 -0.80
C PHE A 314 -11.72 9.63 -0.17
N HIS A 315 -12.02 9.96 1.10
CA HIS A 315 -13.24 9.50 1.78
C HIS A 315 -14.52 10.02 1.12
N GLN A 316 -14.50 11.26 0.63
CA GLN A 316 -15.69 11.90 0.02
C GLN A 316 -15.98 11.38 -1.39
N PHE A 317 -14.98 10.82 -2.08
CA PHE A 317 -15.17 10.32 -3.43
C PHE A 317 -16.06 9.08 -3.44
N ASN A 318 -17.14 9.13 -4.23
CA ASN A 318 -18.12 8.04 -4.26
C ASN A 318 -17.73 6.96 -5.27
N ASN A 319 -16.75 6.15 -4.92
CA ASN A 319 -16.29 5.01 -5.69
C ASN A 319 -15.85 3.85 -4.78
N ASN A 320 -15.26 2.81 -5.36
CA ASN A 320 -14.80 1.60 -4.67
C ASN A 320 -13.28 1.52 -4.51
N SER A 321 -12.56 2.63 -4.69
CA SER A 321 -11.11 2.68 -4.49
C SER A 321 -10.74 2.49 -3.03
N GLN A 322 -9.56 1.95 -2.79
CA GLN A 322 -9.04 1.74 -1.44
C GLN A 322 -7.63 2.32 -1.30
N PHE A 323 -7.33 2.84 -0.14
CA PHE A 323 -6.08 3.53 0.14
C PHE A 323 -5.49 3.07 1.47
N VAL A 324 -4.36 2.37 1.42
CA VAL A 324 -3.61 1.90 2.59
C VAL A 324 -2.32 2.69 2.67
N PHE A 325 -2.05 3.32 3.81
CA PHE A 325 -0.90 4.19 3.93
C PHE A 325 -0.31 4.18 5.35
N THR A 326 0.99 4.45 5.43
CA THR A 326 1.66 4.65 6.71
C THR A 326 1.75 6.13 7.05
N LEU A 327 1.72 6.45 8.34
CA LEU A 327 1.80 7.78 8.89
C LEU A 327 2.77 7.83 10.08
N HIS A 328 3.44 8.98 10.24
CA HIS A 328 4.25 9.31 11.40
C HIS A 328 3.59 10.39 12.28
N ASP A 329 2.85 11.32 11.66
CA ASP A 329 2.26 12.43 12.38
C ASP A 329 1.03 12.01 13.20
N SER A 330 1.20 11.99 14.52
CA SER A 330 0.12 11.69 15.46
C SER A 330 -1.03 12.71 15.45
N ASN A 331 -0.82 13.93 14.87
CA ASN A 331 -1.90 14.91 14.69
C ASN A 331 -3.00 14.42 13.74
N LEU A 332 -2.69 13.43 12.90
CA LEU A 332 -3.64 12.82 11.97
C LEU A 332 -4.46 11.69 12.62
N LEU A 333 -4.12 11.25 13.85
CA LEU A 333 -4.93 10.30 14.65
C LEU A 333 -6.19 10.98 15.19
N ASP A 334 -7.11 11.27 14.28
CA ASP A 334 -8.29 12.09 14.56
C ASP A 334 -9.58 11.30 14.26
N ARG A 335 -10.42 11.16 15.29
CA ARG A 335 -11.74 10.51 15.21
C ARG A 335 -12.72 11.16 14.22
N THR A 336 -12.44 12.40 13.81
CA THR A 336 -13.22 13.09 12.76
C THR A 336 -12.79 12.70 11.36
N VAL A 337 -11.64 12.03 11.21
CA VAL A 337 -11.08 11.54 9.96
C VAL A 337 -11.24 10.04 9.83
N PHE A 338 -10.93 9.31 10.88
CA PHE A 338 -10.88 7.84 10.88
C PHE A 338 -11.88 7.19 11.82
N ARG A 339 -12.42 6.07 11.38
CA ARG A 339 -13.08 5.06 12.22
C ARG A 339 -12.02 4.26 12.98
N ARG A 340 -12.39 3.64 14.08
CA ARG A 340 -11.47 2.78 14.87
C ARG A 340 -10.89 1.63 14.05
N ASP A 341 -11.70 1.02 13.18
CA ASP A 341 -11.31 -0.11 12.32
C ASP A 341 -10.46 0.30 11.10
N GLN A 342 -10.25 1.60 10.89
CA GLN A 342 -9.32 2.12 9.89
C GLN A 342 -7.91 2.39 10.44
N ILE A 343 -7.74 2.38 11.77
CA ILE A 343 -6.48 2.70 12.43
C ILE A 343 -5.78 1.41 12.83
N TRP A 344 -4.56 1.25 12.36
CA TRP A 344 -3.70 0.11 12.62
C TRP A 344 -2.39 0.57 13.24
N PHE A 345 -1.82 -0.27 14.09
CA PHE A 345 -0.54 -0.03 14.74
C PHE A 345 0.46 -1.11 14.37
N VAL A 346 1.71 -0.70 14.17
CA VAL A 346 2.85 -1.60 14.03
C VAL A 346 3.83 -1.31 15.13
N ASP A 347 4.13 -2.32 15.91
CA ASP A 347 5.14 -2.24 16.96
C ASP A 347 6.13 -3.40 16.85
N LYS A 348 7.30 -3.24 17.44
CA LYS A 348 8.34 -4.24 17.44
C LYS A 348 8.49 -4.83 18.84
N ASN A 349 8.34 -6.13 18.94
CA ASN A 349 8.54 -6.83 20.21
C ASN A 349 10.04 -6.91 20.58
N LYS A 350 10.33 -7.36 21.80
CA LYS A 350 11.70 -7.47 22.34
C LYS A 350 12.62 -8.42 21.53
N PHE A 351 12.09 -9.25 20.64
CA PHE A 351 12.83 -10.16 19.78
C PHE A 351 13.05 -9.57 18.38
N GLY A 352 12.69 -8.31 18.15
CA GLY A 352 12.85 -7.62 16.89
C GLY A 352 11.79 -7.97 15.83
N SER A 353 10.76 -8.76 16.18
CA SER A 353 9.64 -9.07 15.29
C SER A 353 8.59 -7.97 15.35
N SER A 354 8.12 -7.53 14.17
CA SER A 354 7.01 -6.60 14.04
C SER A 354 5.68 -7.30 14.22
N GLU A 355 4.74 -6.63 14.89
CA GLU A 355 3.37 -7.04 15.12
C GLU A 355 2.42 -6.00 14.55
N LEU A 356 1.29 -6.43 13.96
CA LEU A 356 0.25 -5.54 13.42
C LEU A 356 -1.06 -5.79 14.18
N TYR A 357 -1.68 -4.73 14.67
CA TYR A 357 -2.96 -4.79 15.37
C TYR A 357 -3.80 -3.54 15.12
N SER A 358 -5.12 -3.67 15.23
CA SER A 358 -6.07 -2.59 14.99
C SER A 358 -6.45 -1.84 16.26
N LEU A 359 -6.77 -0.55 16.14
CA LEU A 359 -7.43 0.18 17.23
C LEU A 359 -8.78 -0.45 17.60
N SER A 360 -9.39 -1.19 16.68
CA SER A 360 -10.63 -1.93 16.94
C SER A 360 -10.46 -3.16 17.84
N ASP A 361 -9.25 -3.65 18.04
CA ASP A 361 -8.94 -4.82 18.87
C ASP A 361 -8.92 -4.46 20.37
N PHE A 362 -8.87 -3.18 20.70
CA PHE A 362 -8.90 -2.71 22.08
C PHE A 362 -10.33 -2.70 22.63
N ASP A 363 -10.47 -3.12 23.89
CA ASP A 363 -11.75 -3.12 24.60
C ASP A 363 -12.37 -1.71 24.67
N SER A 364 -13.69 -1.65 24.74
CA SER A 364 -14.45 -0.40 24.85
C SER A 364 -14.17 0.39 26.14
N SER A 365 -13.60 -0.24 27.16
CA SER A 365 -13.10 0.44 28.37
C SER A 365 -11.83 1.24 28.08
N VAL A 366 -11.01 0.79 27.13
CA VAL A 366 -9.77 1.43 26.70
C VAL A 366 -10.06 2.52 25.66
N VAL A 367 -10.85 2.19 24.61
CA VAL A 367 -11.10 3.13 23.49
C VAL A 367 -12.56 3.13 23.05
N ARG A 368 -13.15 4.32 22.97
CA ARG A 368 -14.50 4.58 22.44
C ARG A 368 -14.44 5.51 21.25
N SER A 369 -15.51 5.59 20.47
CA SER A 369 -15.64 6.57 19.36
C SER A 369 -15.48 8.03 19.81
N THR A 370 -15.66 8.32 21.09
CA THR A 370 -15.48 9.65 21.71
C THR A 370 -14.10 9.90 22.29
N SER A 371 -13.23 8.87 22.32
CA SER A 371 -11.87 8.98 22.89
C SER A 371 -11.00 9.90 22.04
N ASP A 372 -10.06 10.56 22.67
CA ASP A 372 -8.96 11.26 22.01
C ASP A 372 -7.88 10.22 21.66
N TYR A 373 -7.85 9.77 20.39
CA TYR A 373 -6.93 8.74 19.93
C TYR A 373 -5.48 9.21 19.99
N ARG A 374 -5.23 10.48 19.61
CA ARG A 374 -3.89 11.07 19.64
C ARG A 374 -3.31 11.09 21.04
N LYS A 375 -4.09 11.61 22.03
CA LYS A 375 -3.66 11.68 23.43
C LYS A 375 -3.28 10.30 23.94
N LYS A 376 -4.15 9.30 23.74
CA LYS A 376 -3.90 7.92 24.19
C LYS A 376 -2.69 7.28 23.49
N TYR A 377 -2.45 7.57 22.22
CA TYR A 377 -1.28 7.11 21.50
C TYR A 377 0.02 7.68 22.10
N LEU A 378 0.05 8.99 22.37
CA LEU A 378 1.20 9.67 22.99
C LEU A 378 1.43 9.22 24.43
N GLU A 379 0.38 8.79 25.16
CA GLU A 379 0.45 8.18 26.49
C GLU A 379 0.86 6.70 26.45
N LEU A 380 1.27 6.16 25.29
CA LEU A 380 1.63 4.76 25.06
C LEU A 380 0.50 3.75 25.38
N THR A 381 -0.75 4.21 25.48
CA THR A 381 -1.89 3.32 25.78
C THR A 381 -2.07 2.23 24.73
N PHE A 382 -1.70 2.52 23.48
CA PHE A 382 -1.79 1.58 22.37
C PHE A 382 -0.46 0.88 22.04
N GLY A 383 0.63 1.18 22.75
CA GLY A 383 1.98 0.83 22.30
C GLY A 383 2.38 1.62 21.06
N ALA A 384 3.30 1.07 20.28
CA ALA A 384 3.66 1.54 18.93
C ALA A 384 4.12 3.01 18.81
N ALA A 385 4.38 3.72 19.90
CA ALA A 385 4.98 5.05 19.88
C ALA A 385 6.44 4.99 20.32
N ASP A 386 7.27 5.90 19.78
CA ASP A 386 8.67 5.97 20.16
C ASP A 386 8.82 6.43 21.61
N SER A 387 9.56 5.66 22.41
CA SER A 387 10.01 6.04 23.74
C SER A 387 11.55 6.05 23.74
N ILE A 388 12.14 7.23 23.65
CA ILE A 388 13.58 7.38 23.82
C ILE A 388 13.84 7.84 25.26
N GLU A 389 14.45 6.98 26.06
CA GLU A 389 15.03 7.40 27.32
C GLU A 389 16.44 7.95 27.07
N ILE A 390 16.59 9.26 27.20
CA ILE A 390 17.90 9.89 27.25
C ILE A 390 18.46 9.66 28.67
N SER A 391 19.18 8.57 28.85
CA SER A 391 19.78 8.22 30.15
C SER A 391 20.97 9.15 30.47
N GLU A 392 21.18 9.41 31.76
CA GLU A 392 22.39 10.12 32.22
C GLU A 392 23.68 9.46 31.74
N GLN A 393 23.68 8.14 31.56
CA GLN A 393 24.79 7.37 31.02
C GLN A 393 25.12 7.78 29.58
N LEU A 394 24.14 8.03 28.74
CA LEU A 394 24.30 8.47 27.35
C LEU A 394 24.87 9.89 27.28
N ILE A 395 24.46 10.77 28.21
CA ILE A 395 24.99 12.13 28.36
C ILE A 395 26.44 12.09 28.81
N ASN A 396 26.75 11.25 29.82
CA ASN A 396 28.11 11.15 30.38
C ASN A 396 29.12 10.61 29.38
N LEU A 397 28.76 9.66 28.51
CA LEU A 397 29.62 9.16 27.43
C LEU A 397 30.11 10.29 26.49
N ILE A 398 29.27 11.27 26.19
CA ILE A 398 29.64 12.43 25.37
C ILE A 398 30.55 13.39 26.16
N TYR A 399 30.28 13.58 27.46
CA TYR A 399 31.12 14.44 28.31
C TYR A 399 32.53 13.88 28.54
N ASP A 400 32.69 12.57 28.61
CA ASP A 400 33.98 11.92 28.83
C ASP A 400 34.86 11.98 27.57
N GLU A 401 34.28 11.86 26.35
CA GLU A 401 34.99 12.08 25.10
C GLU A 401 35.38 13.57 24.88
N ALA A 402 34.53 14.49 25.31
CA ALA A 402 34.84 15.94 25.14
C ALA A 402 35.95 16.45 26.08
N LYS A 403 36.37 15.64 27.07
CA LYS A 403 37.45 15.95 28.03
C LYS A 403 38.77 15.23 27.74
N SER A 404 38.76 14.28 26.79
CA SER A 404 39.94 13.57 26.29
C SER A 404 40.52 14.29 25.06
#